data_5a4c85176adf8a86d7b9814b3ad72cfb
#
_entry.id   5a4c85176adf8a86d7b9814b3ad72cfb
#
_cell.length_a   1.000
_cell.length_b   1.000
_cell.length_c   1.000
_cell.angle_alpha   90.00
_cell.angle_beta   90.00
_cell.angle_gamma   90.00
#
_symmetry.space_group_name_H-M   'P 1'
#
loop_
_entity.id
_entity.type
_entity.pdbx_description
1 polymer ?
#
loop_
_entity_poly.entity_id
_entity_poly.type
_entity_poly.pdbx_seq_one_letter_code
_entity_poly.pdbx_strand_id
1 'polypeptide(L)'
;EIYTLSLHDALPIYQEMTNYVIQVEEEKDIPCKPISVFARGFRSFRVLYYKKRISVELFHTITDGSGALIFLKSLIAEYLRLQGKQISCTEGVLNIDEIPDSSEFENEFKKAEGSDDFSTFMDKPSVQLDGNLSALNITRVIHFEMSCTKLKEISKRYGGTITAYILAVMF
;
A
#
# COMPACT_ATOMS: atom_id res chain seq x y z
N GLU A 1 -23.47 14.86 0.87
CA GLU A 1 -22.85 15.15 2.17
C GLU A 1 -21.54 14.37 2.25
N ILE A 2 -20.43 15.09 2.22
CA ILE A 2 -19.09 14.50 2.42
C ILE A 2 -18.93 14.40 3.93
N TYR A 3 -19.08 13.21 4.48
CA TYR A 3 -18.70 12.94 5.86
C TYR A 3 -17.18 12.96 5.95
N THR A 4 -16.61 14.08 6.34
CA THR A 4 -15.26 14.13 6.88
C THR A 4 -15.28 13.36 8.19
N LEU A 5 -14.87 12.10 8.17
CA LEU A 5 -14.52 11.38 9.38
C LEU A 5 -13.41 12.19 10.05
N SER A 6 -13.70 12.80 11.19
CA SER A 6 -12.66 13.45 11.97
C SER A 6 -11.69 12.37 12.45
N LEU A 7 -10.43 12.71 12.63
CA LEU A 7 -9.43 11.80 13.20
C LEU A 7 -9.88 11.24 14.56
N HIS A 8 -10.73 11.96 15.27
CA HIS A 8 -11.36 11.51 16.52
C HIS A 8 -12.28 10.30 16.33
N ASP A 9 -12.95 10.19 15.19
CA ASP A 9 -13.83 9.08 14.89
C ASP A 9 -13.04 7.85 14.38
N ALA A 10 -11.80 8.04 13.98
CA ALA A 10 -10.89 6.97 13.58
C ALA A 10 -10.15 6.33 14.78
N LEU A 11 -10.06 6.99 15.92
CA LEU A 11 -9.43 6.45 17.14
C LEU A 11 -9.97 5.10 17.61
N PRO A 12 -11.27 4.76 17.47
CA PRO A 12 -11.77 3.42 17.78
C PRO A 12 -11.22 2.32 16.85
N ILE A 13 -10.64 2.67 15.71
CA ILE A 13 -10.07 1.70 14.75
C ILE A 13 -8.74 1.13 15.27
N TYR A 14 -8.05 1.87 16.13
CA TYR A 14 -6.80 1.44 16.80
C TYR A 14 -7.06 0.74 18.13
N GLN A 15 -8.22 0.15 18.33
CA GLN A 15 -8.45 -0.67 19.49
C GLN A 15 -7.58 -1.91 19.37
N GLU A 16 -6.70 -2.13 20.36
CA GLU A 16 -5.87 -3.32 20.46
C GLU A 16 -6.76 -4.55 20.47
N MET A 17 -6.78 -5.25 19.35
CA MET A 17 -7.58 -6.46 19.21
C MET A 17 -6.76 -7.65 19.67
N THR A 18 -6.69 -7.85 20.98
CA THR A 18 -6.13 -9.07 21.57
C THR A 18 -6.94 -10.27 21.10
N ASN A 19 -6.27 -11.29 20.55
CA ASN A 19 -6.85 -12.53 20.01
C ASN A 19 -7.51 -12.45 18.61
N TYR A 20 -7.14 -11.49 17.80
CA TYR A 20 -7.65 -11.43 16.43
C TYR A 20 -6.73 -12.18 15.46
N VAL A 21 -7.25 -13.22 14.83
CA VAL A 21 -6.53 -13.94 13.76
C VAL A 21 -6.96 -13.39 12.42
N ILE A 22 -6.01 -12.83 11.68
CA ILE A 22 -6.23 -12.43 10.30
C ILE A 22 -6.19 -13.66 9.42
N GLN A 23 -7.30 -13.93 8.74
CA GLN A 23 -7.36 -15.02 7.79
C GLN A 23 -6.71 -14.60 6.48
N VAL A 24 -5.81 -15.45 5.97
CA VAL A 24 -5.28 -15.33 4.62
C VAL A 24 -6.26 -15.99 3.67
N GLU A 25 -6.77 -15.24 2.71
CA GLU A 25 -7.84 -15.67 1.81
C GLU A 25 -7.31 -15.89 0.39
N GLU A 26 -7.90 -16.85 -0.33
CA GLU A 26 -7.62 -16.99 -1.76
C GLU A 26 -8.23 -15.83 -2.54
N GLU A 27 -7.44 -15.21 -3.41
CA GLU A 27 -7.93 -14.15 -4.30
C GLU A 27 -8.84 -14.76 -5.37
N LYS A 28 -10.14 -14.70 -5.12
CA LYS A 28 -11.19 -15.27 -6.01
C LYS A 28 -11.92 -14.24 -6.84
N ASP A 29 -11.59 -12.98 -6.62
CA ASP A 29 -12.37 -11.86 -7.13
C ASP A 29 -11.49 -10.73 -7.64
N ILE A 30 -12.12 -9.68 -8.16
CA ILE A 30 -11.44 -8.49 -8.63
C ILE A 30 -10.61 -7.88 -7.49
N PRO A 31 -9.31 -7.61 -7.70
CA PRO A 31 -8.47 -6.95 -6.70
C PRO A 31 -8.98 -5.53 -6.40
N CYS A 32 -8.62 -5.03 -5.24
CA CYS A 32 -9.00 -3.68 -4.78
C CYS A 32 -10.53 -3.50 -4.60
N LYS A 33 -11.22 -4.54 -4.15
CA LYS A 33 -12.61 -4.36 -3.68
C LYS A 33 -12.66 -3.35 -2.55
N PRO A 34 -13.65 -2.45 -2.55
CA PRO A 34 -13.82 -1.51 -1.44
C PRO A 34 -13.83 -2.22 -0.09
N ILE A 35 -13.05 -1.69 0.84
CA ILE A 35 -13.07 -2.12 2.23
C ILE A 35 -14.14 -1.29 2.93
N SER A 36 -15.21 -1.93 3.39
CA SER A 36 -16.30 -1.23 4.04
C SER A 36 -15.96 -0.95 5.50
N VAL A 37 -15.74 0.31 5.82
CA VAL A 37 -15.47 0.78 7.19
C VAL A 37 -16.66 0.65 8.13
N PHE A 38 -17.87 0.51 7.58
CA PHE A 38 -19.11 0.38 8.34
C PHE A 38 -19.55 -1.08 8.57
N ALA A 39 -18.82 -2.03 7.99
CA ALA A 39 -19.15 -3.44 8.17
C ALA A 39 -18.81 -3.89 9.60
N ARG A 40 -19.69 -4.69 10.19
CA ARG A 40 -19.41 -5.32 11.47
C ARG A 40 -18.18 -6.22 11.33
N GLY A 41 -17.18 -6.02 12.17
CA GLY A 41 -15.89 -6.72 12.05
C GLY A 41 -15.00 -6.12 10.94
N PHE A 42 -15.09 -4.82 10.70
CA PHE A 42 -14.23 -4.09 9.79
C PHE A 42 -12.77 -4.46 9.97
N ARG A 43 -12.11 -4.72 8.86
CA ARG A 43 -10.68 -5.00 8.80
C ARG A 43 -10.01 -3.91 7.97
N SER A 44 -9.01 -3.27 8.53
CA SER A 44 -8.25 -2.22 7.86
C SER A 44 -7.31 -2.74 6.78
N PHE A 45 -7.08 -4.05 6.71
CA PHE A 45 -6.30 -4.68 5.65
C PHE A 45 -6.73 -6.14 5.41
N ARG A 46 -6.34 -6.67 4.26
CA ARG A 46 -6.53 -8.07 3.85
C ARG A 46 -5.22 -8.63 3.31
N VAL A 47 -4.97 -9.90 3.60
CA VAL A 47 -3.88 -10.66 3.00
C VAL A 47 -4.48 -11.72 2.10
N LEU A 48 -4.12 -11.68 0.83
CA LEU A 48 -4.66 -12.55 -0.20
C LEU A 48 -3.53 -13.36 -0.84
N TYR A 49 -3.85 -14.53 -1.32
CA TYR A 49 -2.90 -15.31 -2.12
C TYR A 49 -3.54 -15.79 -3.43
N TYR A 50 -2.72 -15.86 -4.46
CA TYR A 50 -3.08 -16.51 -5.72
C TYR A 50 -1.86 -17.20 -6.30
N LYS A 51 -1.90 -18.54 -6.40
CA LYS A 51 -0.76 -19.35 -6.81
C LYS A 51 0.51 -19.06 -5.98
N LYS A 52 1.51 -18.40 -6.57
CA LYS A 52 2.78 -18.01 -5.94
C LYS A 52 2.82 -16.51 -5.55
N ARG A 53 1.72 -15.81 -5.66
CA ARG A 53 1.63 -14.39 -5.33
C ARG A 53 0.96 -14.21 -3.97
N ILE A 54 1.54 -13.36 -3.15
CA ILE A 54 0.94 -12.80 -1.93
C ILE A 54 0.58 -11.35 -2.25
N SER A 55 -0.64 -10.97 -1.95
CA SER A 55 -1.15 -9.60 -2.12
C SER A 55 -1.62 -9.08 -0.78
N VAL A 56 -1.36 -7.81 -0.51
CA VAL A 56 -1.87 -7.11 0.66
C VAL A 56 -2.68 -5.93 0.18
N GLU A 57 -3.89 -5.81 0.67
CA GLU A 57 -4.76 -4.67 0.45
C GLU A 57 -4.95 -3.95 1.78
N LEU A 58 -4.61 -2.67 1.82
CA LEU A 58 -4.69 -1.86 3.03
C LEU A 58 -5.64 -0.68 2.80
N PHE A 59 -6.38 -0.34 3.85
CA PHE A 59 -7.13 0.90 3.88
C PHE A 59 -6.17 2.06 4.08
N HIS A 60 -6.12 3.00 3.15
CA HIS A 60 -5.06 4.01 3.07
C HIS A 60 -4.95 4.93 4.31
N THR A 61 -5.97 4.93 5.16
CA THR A 61 -5.95 5.69 6.42
C THR A 61 -4.94 5.16 7.44
N ILE A 62 -4.57 3.85 7.34
CA ILE A 62 -3.65 3.25 8.32
C ILE A 62 -2.18 3.39 7.94
N THR A 63 -1.88 3.55 6.67
CA THR A 63 -0.50 3.69 6.17
C THR A 63 -0.47 4.21 4.75
N ASP A 64 0.66 4.77 4.37
CA ASP A 64 0.98 5.13 3.00
C ASP A 64 1.59 3.95 2.20
N GLY A 65 1.98 4.20 0.96
CA GLY A 65 2.60 3.19 0.11
C GLY A 65 3.94 2.67 0.65
N SER A 66 4.70 3.50 1.36
CA SER A 66 5.99 3.11 1.94
C SER A 66 5.81 2.16 3.11
N GLY A 67 4.90 2.48 4.04
CA GLY A 67 4.56 1.61 5.16
C GLY A 67 3.92 0.31 4.70
N ALA A 68 3.04 0.36 3.68
CA ALA A 68 2.47 -0.84 3.06
C ALA A 68 3.54 -1.78 2.47
N LEU A 69 4.57 -1.21 1.85
CA LEU A 69 5.68 -2.00 1.28
C LEU A 69 6.55 -2.62 2.37
N ILE A 70 6.82 -1.91 3.47
CA ILE A 70 7.53 -2.43 4.63
C ILE A 70 6.76 -3.61 5.24
N PHE A 71 5.45 -3.44 5.44
CA PHE A 71 4.59 -4.52 5.93
C PHE A 71 4.62 -5.75 5.02
N LEU A 72 4.46 -5.57 3.70
CA LEU A 72 4.51 -6.68 2.74
C LEU A 72 5.87 -7.40 2.75
N LYS A 73 6.98 -6.66 2.78
CA LYS A 73 8.33 -7.24 2.85
C LYS A 73 8.53 -8.05 4.13
N SER A 74 8.08 -7.51 5.27
CA SER A 74 8.18 -8.19 6.56
C SER A 74 7.35 -9.47 6.59
N LEU A 75 6.13 -9.42 6.08
CA LEU A 75 5.26 -10.59 5.94
C LEU A 75 5.90 -11.69 5.08
N ILE A 76 6.50 -11.32 3.94
CA ILE A 76 7.19 -12.28 3.07
C ILE A 76 8.44 -12.83 3.76
N ALA A 77 9.20 -11.99 4.48
CA ALA A 77 10.38 -12.42 5.21
C ALA A 77 10.01 -13.48 6.27
N GLU A 78 8.97 -13.25 7.07
CA GLU A 78 8.49 -14.21 8.05
C GLU A 78 7.97 -15.50 7.40
N TYR A 79 7.21 -15.39 6.32
CA TYR A 79 6.78 -16.56 5.56
C TYR A 79 7.97 -17.43 5.11
N LEU A 80 9.03 -16.80 4.61
CA LEU A 80 10.23 -17.53 4.18
C LEU A 80 11.02 -18.09 5.38
N ARG A 81 11.08 -17.38 6.51
CA ARG A 81 11.69 -17.89 7.76
C ARG A 81 10.97 -19.14 8.26
N LEU A 82 9.65 -19.13 8.25
CA LEU A 82 8.83 -20.30 8.59
C LEU A 82 9.10 -21.50 7.68
N GLN A 83 9.56 -21.27 6.44
CA GLN A 83 10.02 -22.31 5.52
C GLN A 83 11.49 -22.72 5.72
N GLY A 84 12.14 -22.25 6.77
CA GLY A 84 13.53 -22.56 7.08
C GLY A 84 14.57 -21.75 6.29
N LYS A 85 14.15 -20.64 5.63
CA LYS A 85 15.09 -19.74 4.96
C LYS A 85 15.68 -18.74 5.98
N GLN A 86 16.96 -18.44 5.84
CA GLN A 86 17.60 -17.40 6.63
C GLN A 86 17.39 -16.04 5.93
N ILE A 87 16.55 -15.21 6.52
CA ILE A 87 16.26 -13.85 6.02
C ILE A 87 16.63 -12.87 7.10
N SER A 88 17.58 -11.99 6.81
CA SER A 88 18.02 -10.95 7.74
C SER A 88 17.00 -9.81 7.83
N CYS A 89 16.89 -9.18 9.00
CA CYS A 89 16.21 -7.91 9.15
C CYS A 89 17.13 -6.82 8.57
N THR A 90 16.75 -6.31 7.40
CA THR A 90 17.44 -5.22 6.71
C THR A 90 16.47 -4.05 6.57
N GLU A 91 16.93 -2.94 6.02
CA GLU A 91 16.08 -1.77 5.77
C GLU A 91 14.79 -2.16 5.02
N GLY A 92 13.65 -1.85 5.64
CA GLY A 92 12.33 -2.18 5.13
C GLY A 92 11.84 -3.61 5.43
N VAL A 93 12.52 -4.34 6.33
CA VAL A 93 12.05 -5.61 6.90
C VAL A 93 12.08 -5.49 8.41
N LEU A 94 10.92 -5.46 9.04
CA LEU A 94 10.79 -5.33 10.48
C LEU A 94 11.24 -6.62 11.19
N ASN A 95 11.78 -6.42 12.39
CA ASN A 95 12.03 -7.53 13.32
C ASN A 95 10.79 -7.69 14.20
N ILE A 96 10.07 -8.79 14.05
CA ILE A 96 8.84 -9.06 14.81
C ILE A 96 9.09 -9.33 16.29
N ASP A 97 10.32 -9.68 16.67
CA ASP A 97 10.72 -9.94 18.06
C ASP A 97 11.20 -8.65 18.77
N GLU A 98 11.31 -7.56 18.05
CA GLU A 98 11.71 -6.26 18.59
C GLU A 98 10.51 -5.57 19.24
N ILE A 99 10.74 -4.99 20.42
CA ILE A 99 9.71 -4.18 21.08
C ILE A 99 9.62 -2.86 20.30
N PRO A 100 8.42 -2.51 19.80
CA PRO A 100 8.25 -1.27 19.05
C PRO A 100 8.63 -0.04 19.88
N ASP A 101 9.27 0.94 19.25
CA ASP A 101 9.56 2.22 19.90
C ASP A 101 8.28 3.00 20.18
N SER A 102 8.24 3.75 21.27
CA SER A 102 7.07 4.53 21.64
C SER A 102 6.68 5.56 20.55
N SER A 103 7.64 6.05 19.79
CA SER A 103 7.41 6.97 18.67
C SER A 103 6.59 6.35 17.54
N GLU A 104 6.60 5.03 17.39
CA GLU A 104 5.79 4.33 16.36
C GLU A 104 4.28 4.39 16.63
N PHE A 105 3.89 4.67 17.88
CA PHE A 105 2.49 4.84 18.30
C PHE A 105 2.07 6.31 18.37
N GLU A 106 2.97 7.24 18.10
CA GLU A 106 2.67 8.66 18.21
C GLU A 106 1.83 9.15 17.02
N ASN A 107 0.89 10.03 17.33
CA ASN A 107 0.07 10.68 16.33
C ASN A 107 0.80 11.92 15.79
N GLU A 108 1.52 11.75 14.70
CA GLU A 108 2.30 12.81 14.05
C GLU A 108 1.41 14.00 13.61
N PHE A 109 0.13 13.76 13.29
CA PHE A 109 -0.79 14.85 12.96
C PHE A 109 -1.04 15.82 14.12
N LYS A 110 -0.88 15.38 15.37
CA LYS A 110 -0.98 16.25 16.54
C LYS A 110 0.26 17.11 16.75
N LYS A 111 1.39 16.68 16.18
CA LYS A 111 2.67 17.39 16.28
C LYS A 111 2.91 18.33 15.10
N ALA A 112 2.26 18.07 13.97
CA ALA A 112 2.37 18.92 12.80
C ALA A 112 1.73 20.27 13.08
N GLU A 113 2.55 21.30 13.26
CA GLU A 113 2.09 22.68 13.18
C GLU A 113 1.68 22.92 11.72
N GLY A 114 0.37 23.19 11.53
CA GLY A 114 -0.14 23.46 10.20
C GLY A 114 0.55 24.68 9.61
N SER A 115 1.21 24.56 8.48
CA SER A 115 1.55 25.73 7.69
C SER A 115 0.34 26.10 6.84
N ASP A 116 -0.10 27.34 6.91
CA ASP A 116 -1.16 27.87 6.04
C ASP A 116 -0.66 28.08 4.59
N ASP A 117 0.55 27.68 4.30
CA ASP A 117 1.14 27.82 2.96
C ASP A 117 0.75 26.66 2.05
N PHE A 118 -0.44 26.76 1.46
CA PHE A 118 -0.91 25.89 0.39
C PHE A 118 -0.34 26.24 -0.99
N SER A 119 0.56 27.22 -1.07
CA SER A 119 1.08 27.72 -2.35
C SER A 119 1.87 26.66 -3.14
N THR A 120 2.42 25.66 -2.46
CA THR A 120 3.20 24.59 -3.08
C THR A 120 2.38 23.58 -3.87
N PHE A 121 1.05 23.56 -3.70
CA PHE A 121 0.13 22.67 -4.44
C PHE A 121 -0.46 23.30 -5.71
N MET A 122 -0.09 24.54 -6.02
CA MET A 122 -0.50 25.22 -7.27
C MET A 122 0.42 24.81 -8.42
N ASP A 123 0.53 23.52 -8.66
CA ASP A 123 1.28 22.96 -9.75
C ASP A 123 0.61 23.28 -11.10
N LYS A 124 1.43 23.25 -12.15
CA LYS A 124 0.92 23.39 -13.51
C LYS A 124 -0.14 22.33 -13.80
N PRO A 125 -1.18 22.63 -14.57
CA PRO A 125 -2.17 21.64 -14.95
C PRO A 125 -1.49 20.40 -15.52
N SER A 126 -1.82 19.24 -14.97
CA SER A 126 -1.32 17.96 -15.49
C SER A 126 -2.02 17.63 -16.82
N VAL A 127 -1.33 16.85 -17.64
CA VAL A 127 -1.96 16.29 -18.85
C VAL A 127 -3.09 15.36 -18.41
N GLN A 128 -4.29 15.63 -18.95
CA GLN A 128 -5.43 14.76 -18.72
C GLN A 128 -5.50 13.73 -19.84
N LEU A 129 -5.73 12.48 -19.48
CA LEU A 129 -5.98 11.42 -20.45
C LEU A 129 -7.43 11.49 -20.89
N ASP A 130 -7.64 11.60 -22.19
CA ASP A 130 -8.97 11.50 -22.78
C ASP A 130 -9.39 10.03 -22.88
N GLY A 131 -10.65 9.74 -22.64
CA GLY A 131 -11.19 8.39 -22.77
C GLY A 131 -12.63 8.25 -22.28
N ASN A 132 -13.23 7.16 -22.66
CA ASN A 132 -14.56 6.81 -22.17
C ASN A 132 -14.43 6.11 -20.82
N LEU A 133 -15.04 6.69 -19.79
CA LEU A 133 -15.14 6.03 -18.49
C LEU A 133 -15.98 4.74 -18.62
N SER A 134 -15.55 3.68 -17.96
CA SER A 134 -16.36 2.47 -17.87
C SER A 134 -17.67 2.78 -17.16
N ALA A 135 -18.78 2.29 -17.70
CA ALA A 135 -20.08 2.37 -17.04
C ALA A 135 -20.11 1.57 -15.71
N LEU A 136 -19.19 0.63 -15.56
CA LEU A 136 -18.99 -0.12 -14.34
C LEU A 136 -17.91 0.58 -13.52
N ASN A 137 -18.25 1.03 -12.32
CA ASN A 137 -17.30 1.64 -11.38
C ASN A 137 -16.41 0.55 -10.74
N ILE A 138 -15.58 -0.09 -11.57
CA ILE A 138 -14.67 -1.16 -11.16
C ILE A 138 -13.24 -0.80 -11.52
N THR A 139 -12.33 -1.10 -10.59
CA THR A 139 -10.89 -1.03 -10.83
C THR A 139 -10.45 -2.30 -11.56
N ARG A 140 -9.71 -2.14 -12.65
CA ARG A 140 -9.04 -3.25 -13.34
C ARG A 140 -7.56 -3.21 -13.03
N VAL A 141 -7.01 -4.34 -12.64
CA VAL A 141 -5.57 -4.49 -12.41
C VAL A 141 -4.99 -5.40 -13.48
N ILE A 142 -3.96 -4.93 -14.16
CA ILE A 142 -3.24 -5.69 -15.18
C ILE A 142 -1.86 -6.02 -14.61
N HIS A 143 -1.52 -7.30 -14.58
CA HIS A 143 -0.23 -7.76 -14.10
C HIS A 143 0.69 -8.04 -15.28
N PHE A 144 1.90 -7.50 -15.23
CA PHE A 144 2.96 -7.76 -16.19
C PHE A 144 4.16 -8.33 -15.45
N GLU A 145 4.77 -9.37 -16.04
CA GLU A 145 6.05 -9.89 -15.60
C GLU A 145 7.11 -9.50 -16.63
N MET A 146 8.13 -8.81 -16.20
CA MET A 146 9.21 -8.32 -17.06
C MET A 146 10.57 -8.54 -16.42
N SER A 147 11.58 -8.81 -17.25
CA SER A 147 12.96 -8.88 -16.78
C SER A 147 13.45 -7.50 -16.38
N CYS A 148 13.79 -7.32 -15.10
CA CYS A 148 14.33 -6.08 -14.57
C CYS A 148 15.65 -5.68 -15.29
N THR A 149 16.50 -6.65 -15.60
CA THR A 149 17.76 -6.41 -16.34
C THR A 149 17.49 -5.85 -17.73
N LYS A 150 16.58 -6.46 -18.49
CA LYS A 150 16.22 -5.98 -19.84
C LYS A 150 15.58 -4.60 -19.79
N LEU A 151 14.68 -4.35 -18.83
CA LEU A 151 14.08 -3.01 -18.64
C LEU A 151 15.13 -1.95 -18.34
N LYS A 152 16.10 -2.28 -17.47
CA LYS A 152 17.21 -1.38 -17.13
C LYS A 152 18.09 -1.08 -18.35
N GLU A 153 18.39 -2.06 -19.16
CA GLU A 153 19.17 -1.88 -20.40
C GLU A 153 18.42 -0.99 -21.40
N ILE A 154 17.14 -1.26 -21.63
CA ILE A 154 16.32 -0.49 -22.57
C ILE A 154 16.18 0.96 -22.07
N SER A 155 15.81 1.16 -20.82
CA SER A 155 15.63 2.52 -20.28
C SER A 155 16.90 3.37 -20.38
N LYS A 156 18.07 2.76 -20.15
CA LYS A 156 19.37 3.43 -20.33
C LYS A 156 19.66 3.81 -21.79
N ARG A 157 19.25 2.99 -22.76
CA ARG A 157 19.41 3.34 -24.19
C ARG A 157 18.64 4.61 -24.56
N TYR A 158 17.51 4.87 -23.89
CA TYR A 158 16.72 6.07 -24.07
C TYR A 158 17.09 7.18 -23.07
N GLY A 159 18.20 7.03 -22.32
CA GLY A 159 18.69 8.05 -21.38
C GLY A 159 17.81 8.25 -20.14
N GLY A 160 16.90 7.32 -19.85
CA GLY A 160 15.92 7.44 -18.77
C GLY A 160 16.08 6.41 -17.65
N THR A 161 15.25 6.57 -16.63
CA THR A 161 15.03 5.56 -15.58
C THR A 161 14.02 4.53 -16.05
N ILE A 162 13.95 3.36 -15.36
CA ILE A 162 12.90 2.36 -15.62
C ILE A 162 11.51 2.98 -15.48
N THR A 163 11.29 3.77 -14.45
CA THR A 163 10.02 4.44 -14.20
C THR A 163 9.65 5.38 -15.36
N ALA A 164 10.59 6.24 -15.77
CA ALA A 164 10.37 7.16 -16.89
C ALA A 164 10.08 6.42 -18.19
N TYR A 165 10.78 5.30 -18.44
CA TYR A 165 10.54 4.47 -19.62
C TYR A 165 9.15 3.84 -19.62
N ILE A 166 8.74 3.24 -18.49
CA ILE A 166 7.40 2.63 -18.36
C ILE A 166 6.31 3.69 -18.56
N LEU A 167 6.44 4.85 -17.91
CA LEU A 167 5.49 5.95 -18.09
C LEU A 167 5.41 6.41 -19.55
N ALA A 168 6.55 6.58 -20.22
CA ALA A 168 6.57 6.98 -21.62
C ALA A 168 5.96 5.96 -22.59
N VAL A 169 5.91 4.68 -22.20
CA VAL A 169 5.24 3.63 -23.00
C VAL A 169 3.72 3.60 -22.74
N MET A 170 3.29 4.06 -21.55
CA MET A 170 1.89 4.10 -21.17
C MET A 170 1.14 5.31 -21.75
N PHE A 171 1.85 6.38 -22.08
CA PHE A 171 1.33 7.62 -22.70
C PHE A 171 1.66 7.69 -24.19
#